data_d0ea465e4876ff1aff3461c15d162d1e
#
_entry.id   d0ea465e4876ff1aff3461c15d162d1e
#
_cell.length_a   1.000
_cell.length_b   1.000
_cell.length_c   1.000
_cell.angle_alpha   90.00
_cell.angle_beta   90.00
_cell.angle_gamma   90.00
#
_symmetry.space_group_name_H-M   'P 1'
#
loop_
_entity.id
_entity.type
_entity.pdbx_description
1 polymer ?
#
loop_
_entity_poly.entity_id
_entity_poly.type
_entity_poly.pdbx_seq_one_letter_code
_entity_poly.pdbx_strand_id
1 'polypeptide(L)'
;MTPVLSEASDGALVIAIGRYREDALAEAYRRNAGAVYALAMRVIGDVTSSEEVVQEVFLRLWTEPDKFDPERGSLRSYLLAQSHGRAVDLLRSETSRRRREDRQARETAEAGYDIEREVWDLTVAERVKEMVTVLPLEERRAIALAYFGGHTYREVAQLLDEPEGTVKSRIRAGLKRMRVGGDPAWLEE
;
A
#
# COMPACT_ATOMS: atom_id res chain seq x y z
N MET A 1 -1.48 21.15 -28.37
CA MET A 1 -0.33 20.53 -27.68
C MET A 1 -0.90 19.65 -26.59
N THR A 2 -0.80 18.34 -26.75
CA THR A 2 -1.18 17.40 -25.68
C THR A 2 -0.12 17.53 -24.58
N PRO A 3 -0.48 17.82 -23.31
CA PRO A 3 0.52 17.91 -22.26
C PRO A 3 1.25 16.58 -22.15
N VAL A 4 2.56 16.64 -21.99
CA VAL A 4 3.40 15.46 -21.78
C VAL A 4 2.98 14.85 -20.45
N LEU A 5 2.39 13.65 -20.50
CA LEU A 5 1.81 13.01 -19.31
C LEU A 5 2.84 12.73 -18.20
N SER A 6 4.13 12.63 -18.58
CA SER A 6 5.24 12.47 -17.61
C SER A 6 5.39 13.64 -16.63
N GLU A 7 4.88 14.84 -16.98
CA GLU A 7 4.90 16.03 -16.13
C GLU A 7 3.51 16.36 -15.54
N ALA A 8 2.50 15.57 -15.87
CA ALA A 8 1.14 15.81 -15.39
C ALA A 8 1.03 15.58 -13.88
N SER A 9 0.27 16.46 -13.21
CA SER A 9 -0.08 16.26 -11.79
C SER A 9 -0.97 15.04 -11.60
N ASP A 10 -1.02 14.50 -10.38
CA ASP A 10 -1.88 13.36 -10.02
C ASP A 10 -3.34 13.60 -10.40
N GLY A 11 -3.88 14.80 -10.11
CA GLY A 11 -5.24 15.16 -10.47
C GLY A 11 -5.46 15.20 -11.99
N ALA A 12 -4.50 15.73 -12.75
CA ALA A 12 -4.57 15.76 -14.21
C ALA A 12 -4.54 14.35 -14.83
N LEU A 13 -3.70 13.45 -14.27
CA LEU A 13 -3.68 12.05 -14.66
C LEU A 13 -5.02 11.37 -14.40
N VAL A 14 -5.58 11.53 -13.20
CA VAL A 14 -6.84 10.87 -12.85
C VAL A 14 -8.02 11.42 -13.66
N ILE A 15 -8.07 12.72 -13.94
CA ILE A 15 -9.06 13.30 -14.87
C ILE A 15 -8.92 12.69 -16.27
N ALA A 16 -7.71 12.48 -16.75
CA ALA A 16 -7.47 11.84 -18.05
C ALA A 16 -7.88 10.36 -18.04
N ILE A 17 -7.62 9.63 -16.96
CA ILE A 17 -8.07 8.25 -16.75
C ILE A 17 -9.61 8.18 -16.77
N GLY A 18 -10.30 9.11 -16.11
CA GLY A 18 -11.77 9.20 -16.15
C GLY A 18 -12.35 9.52 -17.54
N ARG A 19 -11.50 9.94 -18.48
CA ARG A 19 -11.83 10.10 -19.91
C ARG A 19 -11.38 8.91 -20.76
N TYR A 20 -11.10 7.77 -20.12
CA TYR A 20 -10.66 6.53 -20.76
C TYR A 20 -9.35 6.65 -21.57
N ARG A 21 -8.43 7.51 -21.11
CA ARG A 21 -7.09 7.61 -21.71
C ARG A 21 -6.18 6.54 -21.13
N GLU A 22 -5.86 5.55 -21.95
CA GLU A 22 -4.98 4.43 -21.58
C GLU A 22 -3.55 4.89 -21.29
N ASP A 23 -3.05 5.89 -22.00
CA ASP A 23 -1.73 6.47 -21.79
C ASP A 23 -1.59 7.16 -20.42
N ALA A 24 -2.68 7.72 -19.89
CA ALA A 24 -2.69 8.29 -18.55
C ALA A 24 -2.66 7.19 -17.47
N LEU A 25 -3.37 6.07 -17.69
CA LEU A 25 -3.29 4.91 -16.81
C LEU A 25 -1.89 4.28 -16.85
N ALA A 26 -1.30 4.14 -18.03
CA ALA A 26 0.07 3.63 -18.18
C ALA A 26 1.09 4.49 -17.43
N GLU A 27 0.95 5.82 -17.46
CA GLU A 27 1.81 6.73 -16.72
C GLU A 27 1.58 6.62 -15.19
N ALA A 28 0.33 6.52 -14.74
CA ALA A 28 0.02 6.29 -13.33
C ALA A 28 0.61 4.96 -12.84
N TYR A 29 0.54 3.91 -13.66
CA TYR A 29 1.14 2.61 -13.42
C TYR A 29 2.66 2.70 -13.32
N ARG A 30 3.32 3.30 -14.30
CA ARG A 30 4.78 3.48 -14.33
C ARG A 30 5.30 4.16 -13.06
N ARG A 31 4.61 5.19 -12.56
CA ARG A 31 5.00 5.93 -11.36
C ARG A 31 4.79 5.17 -10.05
N ASN A 32 3.83 4.27 -9.99
CA ASN A 32 3.33 3.79 -8.70
C ASN A 32 3.33 2.27 -8.55
N ALA A 33 3.40 1.48 -9.62
CA ALA A 33 3.24 0.02 -9.54
C ALA A 33 4.29 -0.65 -8.66
N GLY A 34 5.55 -0.22 -8.73
CA GLY A 34 6.61 -0.76 -7.89
C GLY A 34 6.34 -0.59 -6.40
N ALA A 35 5.85 0.59 -5.99
CA ALA A 35 5.51 0.85 -4.58
C ALA A 35 4.28 0.06 -4.11
N VAL A 36 3.27 -0.07 -4.98
CA VAL A 36 2.06 -0.86 -4.72
C VAL A 36 2.43 -2.34 -4.56
N TYR A 37 3.26 -2.87 -5.46
CA TYR A 37 3.76 -4.24 -5.41
C TYR A 37 4.59 -4.51 -4.16
N ALA A 38 5.56 -3.63 -3.86
CA ALA A 38 6.41 -3.79 -2.67
C ALA A 38 5.60 -3.85 -1.37
N LEU A 39 4.54 -3.03 -1.26
CA LEU A 39 3.65 -3.07 -0.11
C LEU A 39 2.83 -4.36 -0.07
N ALA A 40 2.25 -4.79 -1.20
CA ALA A 40 1.49 -6.04 -1.28
C ALA A 40 2.38 -7.24 -0.88
N MET A 41 3.58 -7.33 -1.44
CA MET A 41 4.57 -8.36 -1.12
C MET A 41 4.94 -8.39 0.36
N ARG A 42 5.09 -7.22 0.97
CA ARG A 42 5.41 -7.13 2.40
C ARG A 42 4.29 -7.66 3.29
N VAL A 43 3.04 -7.43 2.90
CA VAL A 43 1.86 -7.88 3.68
C VAL A 43 1.55 -9.36 3.44
N ILE A 44 1.57 -9.80 2.17
CA ILE A 44 1.11 -11.14 1.77
C ILE A 44 2.26 -12.16 1.80
N GLY A 45 3.44 -11.75 1.34
CA GLY A 45 4.59 -12.63 1.21
C GLY A 45 4.56 -13.58 0.00
N ASP A 46 3.59 -13.44 -0.93
CA ASP A 46 3.44 -14.28 -2.13
C ASP A 46 3.43 -13.43 -3.40
N VAL A 47 4.22 -13.85 -4.41
CA VAL A 47 4.40 -13.14 -5.68
C VAL A 47 3.08 -13.02 -6.44
N THR A 48 2.41 -14.14 -6.66
CA THR A 48 1.19 -14.21 -7.47
C THR A 48 0.07 -13.36 -6.87
N SER A 49 -0.19 -13.53 -5.58
CA SER A 49 -1.20 -12.73 -4.87
C SER A 49 -0.85 -11.24 -4.83
N SER A 50 0.44 -10.90 -4.79
CA SER A 50 0.88 -9.50 -4.82
C SER A 50 0.68 -8.86 -6.20
N GLU A 51 0.92 -9.59 -7.27
CA GLU A 51 0.62 -9.16 -8.64
C GLU A 51 -0.90 -8.97 -8.85
N GLU A 52 -1.73 -9.86 -8.30
CA GLU A 52 -3.19 -9.70 -8.31
C GLU A 52 -3.62 -8.41 -7.61
N VAL A 53 -3.02 -8.08 -6.46
CA VAL A 53 -3.30 -6.82 -5.77
C VAL A 53 -2.96 -5.62 -6.66
N VAL A 54 -1.80 -5.63 -7.33
CA VAL A 54 -1.42 -4.54 -8.24
C VAL A 54 -2.45 -4.39 -9.35
N GLN A 55 -2.81 -5.49 -10.01
CA GLN A 55 -3.79 -5.47 -11.10
C GLN A 55 -5.14 -4.91 -10.62
N GLU A 56 -5.63 -5.37 -9.47
CA GLU A 56 -6.92 -4.92 -8.92
C GLU A 56 -6.92 -3.45 -8.52
N VAL A 57 -5.84 -2.96 -7.92
CA VAL A 57 -5.70 -1.55 -7.53
C VAL A 57 -5.73 -0.63 -8.74
N PHE A 58 -5.04 -0.98 -9.82
CA PHE A 58 -5.04 -0.17 -11.04
C PHE A 58 -6.32 -0.35 -11.87
N LEU A 59 -6.92 -1.54 -11.88
CA LEU A 59 -8.25 -1.75 -12.46
C LEU A 59 -9.29 -0.87 -11.74
N ARG A 60 -9.23 -0.79 -10.42
CA ARG A 60 -10.12 0.06 -9.64
C ARG A 60 -9.90 1.56 -9.92
N LEU A 61 -8.66 1.98 -10.08
CA LEU A 61 -8.37 3.35 -10.51
C LEU A 61 -8.98 3.66 -11.90
N TRP A 62 -8.98 2.69 -12.80
CA TRP A 62 -9.57 2.80 -14.13
C TRP A 62 -11.09 2.87 -14.11
N THR A 63 -11.72 2.03 -13.29
CA THR A 63 -13.18 1.90 -13.23
C THR A 63 -13.85 2.93 -12.32
N GLU A 64 -13.15 3.39 -11.29
CA GLU A 64 -13.67 4.32 -10.27
C GLU A 64 -12.72 5.50 -10.02
N PRO A 65 -12.28 6.26 -11.06
CA PRO A 65 -11.31 7.35 -10.89
C PRO A 65 -11.80 8.47 -9.99
N ASP A 66 -13.09 8.68 -9.92
CA ASP A 66 -13.79 9.65 -9.06
C ASP A 66 -13.63 9.39 -7.56
N LYS A 67 -13.17 8.20 -7.17
CA LYS A 67 -12.84 7.89 -5.76
C LYS A 67 -11.55 8.54 -5.28
N PHE A 68 -10.69 8.96 -6.19
CA PHE A 68 -9.50 9.72 -5.86
C PHE A 68 -9.85 11.20 -5.66
N ASP A 69 -9.45 11.73 -4.50
CA ASP A 69 -9.62 13.14 -4.16
C ASP A 69 -8.23 13.76 -3.96
N PRO A 70 -7.78 14.66 -4.86
CA PRO A 70 -6.45 15.28 -4.78
C PRO A 70 -6.26 16.17 -3.55
N GLU A 71 -7.35 16.70 -2.97
CA GLU A 71 -7.29 17.48 -1.73
C GLU A 71 -6.94 16.60 -0.51
N ARG A 72 -7.20 15.32 -0.60
CA ARG A 72 -6.95 14.35 0.48
C ARG A 72 -5.56 13.72 0.44
N GLY A 73 -4.79 13.95 -0.61
CA GLY A 73 -3.43 13.46 -0.72
C GLY A 73 -2.99 13.12 -2.14
N SER A 74 -1.77 12.53 -2.28
CA SER A 74 -1.24 12.11 -3.57
C SER A 74 -1.93 10.84 -4.08
N LEU A 75 -1.88 10.65 -5.40
CA LEU A 75 -2.32 9.41 -6.06
C LEU A 75 -1.58 8.19 -5.49
N ARG A 76 -0.28 8.33 -5.24
CA ARG A 76 0.53 7.28 -4.60
C ARG A 76 -0.03 6.86 -3.24
N SER A 77 -0.32 7.82 -2.37
CA SER A 77 -0.89 7.53 -1.04
C SER A 77 -2.25 6.86 -1.12
N TYR A 78 -3.07 7.25 -2.11
CA TYR A 78 -4.35 6.62 -2.39
C TYR A 78 -4.18 5.16 -2.83
N LEU A 79 -3.30 4.89 -3.81
CA LEU A 79 -3.04 3.55 -4.32
C LEU A 79 -2.43 2.63 -3.25
N LEU A 80 -1.51 3.14 -2.42
CA LEU A 80 -0.95 2.38 -1.29
C LEU A 80 -2.02 2.02 -0.26
N ALA A 81 -2.96 2.92 0.04
CA ALA A 81 -4.07 2.61 0.95
C ALA A 81 -5.00 1.52 0.37
N GLN A 82 -5.26 1.54 -0.94
CA GLN A 82 -6.02 0.48 -1.62
C GLN A 82 -5.26 -0.85 -1.58
N SER A 83 -3.97 -0.84 -1.91
CA SER A 83 -3.11 -2.01 -1.87
C SER A 83 -3.07 -2.66 -0.49
N HIS A 84 -2.87 -1.85 0.56
CA HIS A 84 -2.88 -2.34 1.94
C HIS A 84 -4.20 -3.01 2.30
N GLY A 85 -5.33 -2.35 2.04
CA GLY A 85 -6.65 -2.93 2.33
C GLY A 85 -6.85 -4.27 1.62
N ARG A 86 -6.53 -4.34 0.33
CA ARG A 86 -6.68 -5.56 -0.45
C ARG A 86 -5.75 -6.69 -0.01
N ALA A 87 -4.48 -6.37 0.26
CA ALA A 87 -3.49 -7.33 0.74
C ALA A 87 -3.91 -7.97 2.08
N VAL A 88 -4.40 -7.16 3.01
CA VAL A 88 -4.91 -7.66 4.30
C VAL A 88 -6.16 -8.53 4.13
N ASP A 89 -7.09 -8.15 3.24
CA ASP A 89 -8.29 -8.96 2.96
C ASP A 89 -7.92 -10.33 2.36
N LEU A 90 -6.96 -10.38 1.44
CA LEU A 90 -6.44 -11.63 0.87
C LEU A 90 -5.79 -12.52 1.94
N LEU A 91 -4.89 -11.95 2.76
CA LEU A 91 -4.22 -12.68 3.83
C LEU A 91 -5.23 -13.31 4.80
N ARG A 92 -6.30 -12.59 5.14
CA ARG A 92 -7.38 -13.09 6.00
C ARG A 92 -8.19 -14.19 5.35
N SER A 93 -8.51 -14.04 4.08
CA SER A 93 -9.23 -15.06 3.32
C SER A 93 -8.43 -16.37 3.29
N GLU A 94 -7.13 -16.30 3.02
CA GLU A 94 -6.26 -17.47 3.03
C GLU A 94 -6.13 -18.09 4.42
N THR A 95 -5.93 -17.29 5.47
CA THR A 95 -5.85 -17.78 6.85
C THR A 95 -7.14 -18.45 7.27
N SER A 96 -8.29 -17.90 6.88
CA SER A 96 -9.60 -18.48 7.15
C SER A 96 -9.85 -19.76 6.35
N ARG A 97 -9.31 -19.87 5.13
CA ARG A 97 -9.36 -21.09 4.31
C ARG A 97 -8.50 -22.17 4.93
N ARG A 98 -7.23 -21.87 5.27
CA ARG A 98 -6.31 -22.81 5.94
C ARG A 98 -6.89 -23.32 7.26
N ARG A 99 -7.46 -22.46 8.10
CA ARG A 99 -8.12 -22.88 9.35
C ARG A 99 -9.34 -23.78 9.13
N ARG A 100 -10.05 -23.67 8.01
CA ARG A 100 -11.15 -24.56 7.65
C ARG A 100 -10.63 -25.91 7.13
N GLU A 101 -9.57 -25.88 6.33
CA GLU A 101 -8.86 -27.07 5.81
C GLU A 101 -8.15 -27.82 6.96
N ASP A 102 -7.50 -27.12 7.90
CA ASP A 102 -6.84 -27.69 9.09
C ASP A 102 -7.84 -28.31 10.08
N ARG A 103 -9.07 -27.82 10.13
CA ARG A 103 -10.14 -28.49 10.90
C ARG A 103 -10.56 -29.81 10.27
N GLN A 104 -10.37 -29.98 8.98
CA GLN A 104 -10.60 -31.24 8.26
C GLN A 104 -9.37 -32.15 8.25
N ALA A 105 -8.16 -31.60 8.34
CA ALA A 105 -6.90 -32.31 8.37
C ALA A 105 -6.12 -31.92 9.64
N ARG A 106 -6.43 -32.54 10.76
CA ARG A 106 -5.50 -32.54 11.91
C ARG A 106 -4.37 -33.49 11.56
N GLU A 107 -3.26 -32.92 11.11
CA GLU A 107 -1.89 -33.34 11.37
C GLU A 107 -0.92 -32.67 10.39
N THR A 108 0.08 -32.00 10.99
CA THR A 108 1.42 -31.68 10.46
C THR A 108 1.54 -30.67 9.32
N ALA A 109 2.04 -29.45 9.60
CA ALA A 109 3.32 -28.91 9.10
C ALA A 109 3.52 -27.43 9.46
N GLU A 110 4.70 -27.16 9.99
CA GLU A 110 5.23 -25.81 10.25
C GLU A 110 5.53 -25.10 8.93
N ALA A 111 5.15 -23.82 8.85
CA ALA A 111 5.47 -22.95 7.71
C ALA A 111 6.91 -22.47 7.83
N GLY A 112 7.78 -22.93 6.93
CA GLY A 112 9.16 -22.47 6.79
C GLY A 112 9.23 -21.03 6.25
N TYR A 113 10.05 -20.22 6.88
CA TYR A 113 10.46 -18.90 6.43
C TYR A 113 11.56 -19.03 5.37
N ASP A 114 11.39 -18.41 4.20
CA ASP A 114 12.36 -18.43 3.11
C ASP A 114 13.29 -17.20 3.18
N ILE A 115 14.59 -17.44 3.26
CA ILE A 115 15.65 -16.47 3.62
C ILE A 115 16.21 -15.70 2.40
N GLU A 116 15.94 -16.11 1.17
CA GLU A 116 16.53 -15.49 -0.03
C GLU A 116 15.91 -14.14 -0.46
N ARG A 117 14.89 -13.67 0.24
CA ARG A 117 14.19 -12.41 -0.02
C ARG A 117 14.84 -11.15 0.57
N GLU A 118 15.94 -11.32 1.29
CA GLU A 118 16.47 -10.32 2.24
C GLU A 118 17.34 -9.22 1.64
N VAL A 119 17.87 -9.35 0.42
CA VAL A 119 18.97 -8.47 -0.05
C VAL A 119 18.48 -7.20 -0.76
N TRP A 120 17.31 -7.21 -1.40
CA TRP A 120 16.73 -5.99 -2.03
C TRP A 120 15.95 -5.12 -1.04
N ASP A 121 15.48 -5.74 0.05
CA ASP A 121 14.60 -5.13 1.05
C ASP A 121 15.34 -4.25 2.08
N LEU A 122 16.65 -4.47 2.30
CA LEU A 122 17.37 -3.86 3.41
C LEU A 122 17.54 -2.34 3.24
N THR A 123 17.89 -1.85 2.06
CA THR A 123 18.18 -0.42 1.87
C THR A 123 16.92 0.45 1.85
N VAL A 124 15.85 -0.03 1.22
CA VAL A 124 14.55 0.65 1.22
C VAL A 124 13.84 0.51 2.57
N ALA A 125 13.95 -0.67 3.20
CA ALA A 125 13.39 -0.92 4.52
C ALA A 125 14.07 -0.10 5.61
N GLU A 126 15.38 0.09 5.58
CA GLU A 126 16.12 0.93 6.53
C GLU A 126 15.73 2.40 6.38
N ARG A 127 15.69 2.94 5.14
CA ARG A 127 15.24 4.31 4.89
C ARG A 127 13.78 4.55 5.31
N VAL A 128 12.87 3.64 4.99
CA VAL A 128 11.48 3.73 5.44
C VAL A 128 11.40 3.65 6.97
N LYS A 129 12.22 2.81 7.60
CA LYS A 129 12.32 2.69 9.04
C LYS A 129 12.83 3.99 9.70
N GLU A 130 13.86 4.60 9.13
CA GLU A 130 14.36 5.92 9.55
C GLU A 130 13.28 7.01 9.40
N MET A 131 12.60 7.07 8.24
CA MET A 131 11.51 8.02 8.01
C MET A 131 10.34 7.83 8.98
N VAL A 132 10.06 6.60 9.38
CA VAL A 132 9.02 6.30 10.39
C VAL A 132 9.48 6.72 11.79
N THR A 133 10.79 6.63 12.11
CA THR A 133 11.29 7.01 13.45
C THR A 133 11.19 8.51 13.76
N VAL A 134 11.23 9.37 12.74
CA VAL A 134 11.10 10.84 12.92
C VAL A 134 9.65 11.30 13.03
N LEU A 135 8.67 10.42 12.81
CA LEU A 135 7.26 10.74 12.97
C LEU A 135 6.87 10.93 14.44
N PRO A 136 5.86 11.76 14.73
CA PRO A 136 5.20 11.78 16.04
C PRO A 136 4.80 10.36 16.46
N LEU A 137 4.92 10.07 17.76
CA LEU A 137 4.73 8.72 18.30
C LEU A 137 3.42 8.05 17.85
N GLU A 138 2.34 8.82 17.85
CA GLU A 138 1.00 8.30 17.52
C GLU A 138 0.84 7.99 16.01
N GLU A 139 1.44 8.81 15.14
CA GLU A 139 1.48 8.55 13.69
C GLU A 139 2.34 7.32 13.41
N ARG A 140 3.50 7.21 14.08
CA ARG A 140 4.43 6.09 13.98
C ARG A 140 3.77 4.78 14.39
N ARG A 141 3.09 4.75 15.57
CA ARG A 141 2.38 3.56 16.06
C ARG A 141 1.30 3.09 15.09
N ALA A 142 0.48 4.02 14.60
CA ALA A 142 -0.58 3.70 13.67
C ALA A 142 -0.03 3.14 12.33
N ILE A 143 1.04 3.73 11.81
CA ILE A 143 1.71 3.25 10.59
C ILE A 143 2.37 1.90 10.84
N ALA A 144 3.08 1.72 11.96
CA ALA A 144 3.76 0.48 12.28
C ALA A 144 2.77 -0.69 12.37
N LEU A 145 1.67 -0.53 13.08
CA LEU A 145 0.64 -1.57 13.19
C LEU A 145 -0.04 -1.87 11.86
N ALA A 146 -0.36 -0.85 11.07
CA ALA A 146 -1.03 -1.04 9.80
C ALA A 146 -0.09 -1.68 8.74
N TYR A 147 1.07 -1.07 8.49
CA TYR A 147 1.92 -1.41 7.34
C TYR A 147 3.01 -2.45 7.65
N PHE A 148 3.40 -2.60 8.91
CA PHE A 148 4.40 -3.60 9.32
C PHE A 148 3.79 -4.74 10.13
N GLY A 149 2.69 -4.47 10.87
CA GLY A 149 1.96 -5.48 11.65
C GLY A 149 0.86 -6.21 10.87
N GLY A 150 0.55 -5.79 9.63
CA GLY A 150 -0.49 -6.41 8.81
C GLY A 150 -1.92 -6.24 9.37
N HIS A 151 -2.15 -5.24 10.24
CA HIS A 151 -3.46 -4.98 10.82
C HIS A 151 -4.31 -4.07 9.94
N THR A 152 -5.62 -4.34 9.86
CA THR A 152 -6.56 -3.37 9.27
C THR A 152 -6.66 -2.12 10.14
N TYR A 153 -7.08 -1.00 9.58
CA TYR A 153 -7.29 0.23 10.34
C TYR A 153 -8.28 0.06 11.49
N ARG A 154 -9.25 -0.85 11.37
CA ARG A 154 -10.18 -1.19 12.43
C ARG A 154 -9.50 -1.95 13.59
N GLU A 155 -8.60 -2.88 13.28
CA GLU A 155 -7.81 -3.58 14.30
C GLU A 155 -6.80 -2.65 14.96
N VAL A 156 -6.15 -1.77 14.18
CA VAL A 156 -5.28 -0.73 14.73
C VAL A 156 -6.06 0.17 15.70
N ALA A 157 -7.30 0.52 15.36
CA ALA A 157 -8.18 1.29 16.23
C ALA A 157 -8.47 0.56 17.56
N GLN A 158 -8.73 -0.74 17.48
CA GLN A 158 -8.90 -1.58 18.69
C GLN A 158 -7.62 -1.71 19.50
N LEU A 159 -6.46 -1.92 18.85
CA LEU A 159 -5.17 -2.06 19.52
C LEU A 159 -4.68 -0.78 20.19
N LEU A 160 -5.04 0.38 19.64
CA LEU A 160 -4.67 1.69 20.18
C LEU A 160 -5.75 2.29 21.08
N ASP A 161 -6.89 1.61 21.22
CA ASP A 161 -8.08 2.11 21.94
C ASP A 161 -8.53 3.49 21.44
N GLU A 162 -8.65 3.64 20.11
CA GLU A 162 -8.97 4.90 19.45
C GLU A 162 -10.02 4.73 18.34
N PRO A 163 -10.78 5.79 18.01
CA PRO A 163 -11.70 5.75 16.88
C PRO A 163 -10.98 5.46 15.55
N GLU A 164 -11.56 4.62 14.69
CA GLU A 164 -10.99 4.29 13.37
C GLU A 164 -10.72 5.53 12.50
N GLY A 165 -11.57 6.57 12.61
CA GLY A 165 -11.36 7.84 11.95
C GLY A 165 -10.08 8.55 12.39
N THR A 166 -9.74 8.47 13.68
CA THR A 166 -8.50 9.02 14.25
C THR A 166 -7.29 8.25 13.71
N VAL A 167 -7.33 6.93 13.70
CA VAL A 167 -6.28 6.09 13.12
C VAL A 167 -6.04 6.43 11.64
N LYS A 168 -7.11 6.51 10.83
CA LYS A 168 -7.02 6.89 9.42
C LYS A 168 -6.40 8.28 9.23
N SER A 169 -6.75 9.25 10.07
CA SER A 169 -6.19 10.60 9.99
C SER A 169 -4.71 10.64 10.36
N ARG A 170 -4.29 9.89 11.40
CA ARG A 170 -2.88 9.76 11.81
C ARG A 170 -2.02 9.08 10.76
N ILE A 171 -2.49 7.98 10.20
CA ILE A 171 -1.79 7.29 9.11
C ILE A 171 -1.61 8.24 7.93
N ARG A 172 -2.67 8.96 7.54
CA ARG A 172 -2.59 9.93 6.44
C ARG A 172 -1.61 11.07 6.73
N ALA A 173 -1.64 11.62 7.95
CA ALA A 173 -0.72 12.68 8.36
C ALA A 173 0.74 12.19 8.34
N GLY A 174 1.01 11.01 8.88
CA GLY A 174 2.34 10.41 8.89
C GLY A 174 2.87 10.13 7.49
N LEU A 175 2.07 9.53 6.60
CA LEU A 175 2.45 9.31 5.20
C LEU A 175 2.72 10.64 4.46
N LYS A 176 1.94 11.69 4.75
CA LYS A 176 2.18 13.03 4.20
C LYS A 176 3.51 13.62 4.70
N ARG A 177 3.85 13.46 5.98
CA ARG A 177 5.15 13.92 6.55
C ARG A 177 6.32 13.18 5.95
N MET A 178 6.24 11.87 5.82
CA MET A 178 7.26 11.04 5.17
C MET A 178 7.53 11.51 3.74
N ARG A 179 6.51 11.93 3.01
CA ARG A 179 6.66 12.47 1.65
C ARG A 179 7.39 13.82 1.62
N VAL A 180 7.15 14.69 2.61
CA VAL A 180 7.75 16.04 2.66
C VAL A 180 9.17 16.01 3.22
N GLY A 181 9.46 15.07 4.12
CA GLY A 181 10.78 14.92 4.77
C GLY A 181 11.76 14.00 4.03
N GLY A 182 11.30 13.26 3.03
CA GLY A 182 12.16 12.44 2.17
C GLY A 182 12.50 13.19 0.89
N ASP A 183 13.77 13.40 0.61
CA ASP A 183 14.24 13.91 -0.68
C ASP A 183 13.72 12.99 -1.80
N PRO A 184 12.96 13.48 -2.77
CA PRO A 184 12.37 12.64 -3.82
C PRO A 184 13.40 11.99 -4.76
N ALA A 185 14.68 12.29 -4.64
CA ALA A 185 15.74 11.80 -5.52
C ALA A 185 15.86 10.25 -5.60
N TRP A 186 15.39 9.50 -4.59
CA TRP A 186 15.41 8.02 -4.62
C TRP A 186 14.11 7.41 -5.21
N LEU A 187 13.16 8.26 -5.62
CA LEU A 187 11.93 7.83 -6.29
C LEU A 187 12.08 7.82 -7.82
N GLU A 188 13.22 8.28 -8.34
CA GLU A 188 13.50 8.42 -9.78
C GLU A 188 14.48 7.36 -10.32
N GLU A 189 15.04 6.49 -9.48
CA GLU A 189 15.81 5.30 -9.86
C GLU A 189 14.90 4.05 -9.75
#